data_05141e7d99ec97c12013d653e18898a8
#
_entry.id   05141e7d99ec97c12013d653e18898a8
#
_cell.length_a   1.000
_cell.length_b   1.000
_cell.length_c   1.000
_cell.angle_alpha   90.00
_cell.angle_beta   90.00
_cell.angle_gamma   90.00
#
_symmetry.space_group_name_H-M   'P 1'
#
loop_
_entity.id
_entity.type
_entity.pdbx_description
1 polymer ?
#
loop_
_entity_poly.entity_id
_entity_poly.type
_entity_poly.pdbx_seq_one_letter_code
_entity_poly.pdbx_strand_id
1 'polypeptide(L)'
;MPAAKGFNMIYYVEDDDNIRDLTVYALRKQGIEAEGFSCDGEFKAAVARRVPDAVLLDIMLPDTDGLAIMRRLRADRLTATVPIMMLTAKDTELDKVM
;
A
#
# COMPACT_ATOMS: atom_id res chain seq x y z
N MET A 1 14.72 11.12 -17.44
CA MET A 1 14.79 10.91 -16.89
C MET A 1 14.93 10.02 -16.21
N PRO A 2 15.15 9.71 -16.45
CA PRO A 2 15.22 8.58 -15.88
C PRO A 2 15.09 8.69 -14.53
N ALA A 3 15.31 9.61 -14.23
CA ALA A 3 15.24 9.91 -12.95
C ALA A 3 14.18 9.19 -12.32
N ALA A 4 13.22 9.14 -12.92
CA ALA A 4 12.12 8.53 -12.35
C ALA A 4 12.33 7.15 -11.98
N LYS A 5 13.52 6.69 -12.12
CA LYS A 5 13.77 5.41 -11.81
C LYS A 5 13.65 5.11 -10.42
N GLY A 6 13.70 6.01 -9.55
CA GLY A 6 13.70 5.81 -8.17
C GLY A 6 12.58 4.92 -7.69
N PHE A 7 11.37 5.38 -7.82
CA PHE A 7 10.25 4.61 -7.38
C PHE A 7 9.41 4.31 -8.54
N ASN A 8 9.48 3.09 -8.96
CA ASN A 8 8.77 2.70 -10.11
C ASN A 8 7.38 2.21 -9.84
N MET A 9 7.12 1.68 -8.65
CA MET A 9 5.80 1.14 -8.41
C MET A 9 5.46 1.17 -6.93
N ILE A 10 4.34 1.81 -6.60
CA ILE A 10 3.81 1.82 -5.26
C ILE A 10 2.50 1.04 -5.27
N TYR A 11 2.35 0.11 -4.35
CA TYR A 11 1.10 -0.63 -4.20
C TYR A 11 0.34 -0.05 -3.01
N TYR A 12 -0.95 0.16 -3.21
CA TYR A 12 -1.81 0.75 -2.18
C TYR A 12 -2.99 -0.18 -1.92
N VAL A 13 -3.14 -0.63 -0.70
CA VAL A 13 -4.23 -1.52 -0.33
C VAL A 13 -5.25 -0.74 0.49
N GLU A 14 -6.44 -0.58 -0.06
CA GLU A 14 -7.50 0.22 0.52
C GLU A 14 -8.83 -0.28 0.00
N ASP A 15 -9.76 -0.63 0.89
CA ASP A 15 -11.02 -1.18 0.44
C ASP A 15 -12.04 -0.13 -0.01
N ASP A 16 -11.85 1.12 0.36
CA ASP A 16 -12.76 2.18 -0.08
C ASP A 16 -12.40 2.56 -1.52
N ASP A 17 -13.31 2.31 -2.45
CA ASP A 17 -13.04 2.55 -3.86
C ASP A 17 -12.71 4.00 -4.16
N ASN A 18 -13.42 4.93 -3.55
CA ASN A 18 -13.22 6.33 -3.84
C ASN A 18 -11.88 6.82 -3.32
N ILE A 19 -11.54 6.44 -2.11
CA ILE A 19 -10.27 6.84 -1.52
C ILE A 19 -9.14 6.21 -2.31
N ARG A 20 -9.28 4.94 -2.64
CA ARG A 20 -8.23 4.24 -3.36
C ARG A 20 -7.99 4.87 -4.73
N ASP A 21 -9.07 5.11 -5.48
CA ASP A 21 -8.93 5.63 -6.82
C ASP A 21 -8.37 7.04 -6.81
N LEU A 22 -8.80 7.85 -5.87
CA LEU A 22 -8.31 9.22 -5.78
C LEU A 22 -6.82 9.24 -5.43
N THR A 23 -6.41 8.40 -4.49
CA THR A 23 -5.02 8.35 -4.08
C THR A 23 -4.12 7.87 -5.22
N VAL A 24 -4.55 6.82 -5.92
CA VAL A 24 -3.78 6.32 -7.05
C VAL A 24 -3.68 7.38 -8.14
N TYR A 25 -4.77 8.07 -8.40
CA TYR A 25 -4.78 9.13 -9.38
C TYR A 25 -3.78 10.23 -9.00
N ALA A 26 -3.79 10.62 -7.73
CA ALA A 26 -2.90 11.67 -7.27
C ALA A 26 -1.44 11.28 -7.41
N LEU A 27 -1.12 10.03 -7.10
CA LEU A 27 0.24 9.55 -7.23
C LEU A 27 0.68 9.55 -8.67
N ARG A 28 -0.18 9.09 -9.56
CA ARG A 28 0.15 9.05 -10.97
C ARG A 28 0.34 10.45 -11.55
N LYS A 29 -0.41 11.39 -11.05
CA LYS A 29 -0.24 12.79 -11.49
C LYS A 29 1.13 13.33 -11.12
N GLN A 30 1.72 12.80 -10.07
CA GLN A 30 3.05 13.22 -9.65
C GLN A 30 4.15 12.45 -10.38
N GLY A 31 3.78 11.60 -11.31
CA GLY A 31 4.77 10.83 -12.03
C GLY A 31 5.17 9.53 -11.35
N ILE A 32 4.44 9.14 -10.34
CA ILE A 32 4.72 7.91 -9.59
C ILE A 32 3.75 6.84 -10.05
N GLU A 33 4.26 5.69 -10.47
CA GLU A 33 3.38 4.60 -10.84
C GLU A 33 2.78 4.00 -9.59
N ALA A 34 1.50 3.73 -9.63
CA ALA A 34 0.80 3.19 -8.48
C ALA A 34 -0.32 2.27 -8.91
N GLU A 35 -0.55 1.22 -8.14
CA GLU A 35 -1.67 0.33 -8.36
C GLU A 35 -2.40 0.15 -7.04
N GLY A 36 -3.71 0.11 -7.12
CA GLY A 36 -4.54 -0.03 -5.94
C GLY A 36 -5.19 -1.40 -5.88
N PHE A 37 -5.38 -1.89 -4.67
CA PHE A 37 -6.01 -3.19 -4.45
C PHE A 37 -7.05 -3.04 -3.35
N SER A 38 -8.17 -3.72 -3.52
CA SER A 38 -9.26 -3.58 -2.57
C SER A 38 -9.14 -4.53 -1.38
N CYS A 39 -8.27 -5.52 -1.49
CA CYS A 39 -8.13 -6.50 -0.43
C CYS A 39 -6.76 -7.16 -0.51
N ASP A 40 -6.42 -7.89 0.55
CA ASP A 40 -5.13 -8.55 0.62
C ASP A 40 -4.97 -9.63 -0.44
N GLY A 41 -6.05 -10.30 -0.80
CA GLY A 41 -5.95 -11.34 -1.83
C GLY A 41 -5.42 -10.79 -3.14
N GLU A 42 -5.94 -9.64 -3.57
CA GLU A 42 -5.46 -9.02 -4.79
C GLU A 42 -4.02 -8.54 -4.64
N PHE A 43 -3.71 -8.01 -3.48
CA PHE A 43 -2.37 -7.51 -3.20
C PHE A 43 -1.34 -8.64 -3.25
N LYS A 44 -1.65 -9.77 -2.62
CA LYS A 44 -0.75 -10.90 -2.63
C LYS A 44 -0.44 -11.36 -4.06
N ALA A 45 -1.47 -11.42 -4.88
CA ALA A 45 -1.29 -11.86 -6.26
C ALA A 45 -0.39 -10.89 -7.02
N ALA A 46 -0.54 -9.60 -6.76
CA ALA A 46 0.28 -8.60 -7.43
C ALA A 46 1.73 -8.69 -6.99
N VAL A 47 1.97 -8.88 -5.69
CA VAL A 47 3.34 -8.97 -5.18
C VAL A 47 4.03 -10.21 -5.76
N ALA A 48 3.29 -11.28 -5.96
CA ALA A 48 3.86 -12.48 -6.53
C ALA A 48 4.34 -12.25 -7.96
N ARG A 49 3.69 -11.33 -8.68
CA ARG A 49 4.11 -11.01 -10.03
C ARG A 49 5.23 -9.99 -10.05
N ARG A 50 5.19 -9.05 -9.14
CA ARG A 50 6.20 -8.00 -9.10
C ARG A 50 6.25 -7.40 -7.71
N VAL A 51 7.43 -7.37 -7.12
CA VAL A 51 7.63 -6.77 -5.81
C VAL A 51 7.63 -5.25 -5.99
N PRO A 52 6.83 -4.54 -5.22
CA PRO A 52 6.76 -3.08 -5.38
C PRO A 52 7.94 -2.40 -4.71
N ASP A 53 8.11 -1.12 -5.00
CA ASP A 53 9.16 -0.33 -4.39
C ASP A 53 8.72 0.25 -3.06
N ALA A 54 7.42 0.36 -2.85
CA ALA A 54 6.88 0.83 -1.58
C ALA A 54 5.44 0.37 -1.48
N VAL A 55 4.92 0.30 -0.27
CA VAL A 55 3.57 -0.15 -0.01
C VAL A 55 2.86 0.81 0.93
N LEU A 56 1.63 1.16 0.58
CA LEU A 56 0.75 1.91 1.45
C LEU A 56 -0.36 0.96 1.88
N LEU A 57 -0.58 0.81 3.16
CA LEU A 57 -1.56 -0.12 3.68
C LEU A 57 -2.56 0.58 4.57
N ASP A 58 -3.83 0.27 4.38
CA ASP A 58 -4.85 0.65 5.33
C ASP A 58 -4.79 -0.38 6.45
N ILE A 59 -4.96 0.04 7.67
CA ILE A 59 -4.91 -0.86 8.79
C ILE A 59 -6.11 -1.80 8.80
N MET A 60 -7.28 -1.30 8.45
CA MET A 60 -8.49 -2.11 8.50
C MET A 60 -8.93 -2.51 7.10
N LEU A 61 -8.81 -3.77 6.79
CA LEU A 61 -9.17 -4.30 5.49
C LEU A 61 -10.24 -5.39 5.67
N PRO A 62 -10.99 -5.68 4.62
CA PRO A 62 -12.09 -6.65 4.75
C PRO A 62 -11.64 -8.07 5.02
N ASP A 63 -10.49 -8.48 4.50
CA ASP A 63 -10.07 -9.87 4.66
C ASP A 63 -8.91 -10.05 5.64
N THR A 64 -8.32 -8.95 6.12
CA THR A 64 -7.27 -9.05 7.12
C THR A 64 -6.99 -7.65 7.61
N ASP A 65 -5.97 -7.46 8.43
CA ASP A 65 -5.60 -6.11 8.83
C ASP A 65 -4.19 -5.81 8.33
N GLY A 66 -3.88 -4.51 8.29
CA GLY A 66 -2.61 -4.07 7.74
C GLY A 66 -1.41 -4.53 8.53
N LEU A 67 -1.60 -4.74 9.85
CA LEU A 67 -0.48 -5.20 10.66
C LEU A 67 -0.09 -6.62 10.31
N ALA A 68 -1.07 -7.46 10.00
CA ALA A 68 -0.79 -8.82 9.60
C ALA A 68 -0.06 -8.84 8.27
N ILE A 69 -0.47 -7.97 7.35
CA ILE A 69 0.20 -7.87 6.06
C ILE A 69 1.64 -7.41 6.26
N MET A 70 1.85 -6.41 7.11
CA MET A 70 3.18 -5.90 7.35
C MET A 70 4.08 -7.01 7.89
N ARG A 71 3.60 -7.78 8.86
CA ARG A 71 4.38 -8.87 9.42
C ARG A 71 4.74 -9.90 8.37
N ARG A 72 3.80 -10.21 7.49
CA ARG A 72 4.06 -11.17 6.42
C ARG A 72 5.12 -10.64 5.47
N LEU A 73 5.05 -9.37 5.11
CA LEU A 73 6.04 -8.80 4.20
C LEU A 73 7.42 -8.79 4.83
N ARG A 74 7.50 -8.49 6.13
CA ARG A 74 8.80 -8.45 6.79
C ARG A 74 9.42 -9.83 6.93
N ALA A 75 8.59 -10.87 6.93
CA ALA A 75 9.08 -12.24 7.07
C ALA A 75 9.56 -12.83 5.76
N ASP A 76 9.22 -12.22 4.63
CA ASP A 76 9.59 -12.72 3.32
C ASP A 76 10.82 -11.99 2.82
N ARG A 77 11.85 -12.74 2.43
CA ARG A 77 13.10 -12.13 1.98
C ARG A 77 12.92 -11.15 0.84
N LEU A 78 11.97 -11.40 -0.04
CA LEU A 78 11.78 -10.55 -1.20
C LEU A 78 11.18 -9.20 -0.84
N THR A 79 10.47 -9.13 0.27
CA THR A 79 9.78 -7.90 0.65
C THR A 79 10.23 -7.34 1.98
N ALA A 80 11.20 -7.98 2.62
CA ALA A 80 11.59 -7.63 3.98
C ALA A 80 12.02 -6.18 4.16
N THR A 81 12.57 -5.58 3.12
CA THR A 81 13.06 -4.20 3.23
C THR A 81 12.23 -3.20 2.44
N VAL A 82 11.11 -3.62 1.88
CA VAL A 82 10.25 -2.70 1.15
C VAL A 82 9.63 -1.70 2.13
N PRO A 83 9.77 -0.41 1.88
CA PRO A 83 9.16 0.58 2.77
C PRO A 83 7.64 0.41 2.82
N ILE A 84 7.09 0.44 4.03
CA ILE A 84 5.66 0.28 4.24
C ILE A 84 5.17 1.45 5.06
N MET A 85 4.12 2.10 4.58
CA MET A 85 3.47 3.17 5.32
C MET A 85 2.07 2.71 5.69
N MET A 86 1.77 2.74 6.97
CA MET A 86 0.45 2.36 7.44
C MET A 86 -0.42 3.58 7.53
N LEU A 87 -1.60 3.49 6.96
CA LEU A 87 -2.54 4.59 6.98
C LEU A 87 -3.78 4.17 7.76
N THR A 88 -4.38 5.11 8.44
CA THR A 88 -5.63 4.82 9.09
C THR A 88 -6.66 5.79 8.56
N ALA A 89 -7.81 5.28 8.26
CA ALA A 89 -8.87 6.11 7.72
C ALA A 89 -9.63 6.81 8.83
N LYS A 90 -9.32 6.47 10.07
CA LYS A 90 -10.07 7.04 11.16
C LYS A 90 -9.28 8.06 11.90
N ASP A 91 -9.39 9.28 11.50
CA ASP A 91 -8.70 10.34 12.18
C ASP A 91 -9.05 10.39 13.65
N THR A 92 -10.28 10.05 13.96
CA THR A 92 -10.69 10.08 15.34
C THR A 92 -9.89 9.08 16.16
N GLU A 93 -9.42 8.06 15.55
CA GLU A 93 -8.61 7.08 16.24
C GLU A 93 -7.32 7.70 16.71
N LEU A 94 -6.73 8.49 15.84
CA LEU A 94 -5.51 9.17 16.21
C LEU A 94 -5.75 10.13 17.36
N ASP A 95 -6.86 10.82 17.29
CA ASP A 95 -7.18 11.76 18.34
C ASP A 95 -7.28 11.06 19.68
N LYS A 96 -7.83 9.89 19.69
CA LYS A 96 -7.97 9.18 20.94
C LYS A 96 -6.64 8.72 21.47
N VAL A 97 -5.76 8.37 20.61
CA VAL A 97 -4.46 7.90 21.02
C VAL A 97 -3.67 9.03 21.60
N MET A 98 -3.85 10.19 21.03
CA MET A 98 -3.12 11.34 21.52
C MET A 98 -3.58 11.76 22.88
#